data_8e00aab723b77304bbb4b79c7cc2b789
#
_entry.id   8e00aab723b77304bbb4b79c7cc2b789
#
_cell.length_a   1.000
_cell.length_b   1.000
_cell.length_c   1.000
_cell.angle_alpha   90.00
_cell.angle_beta   90.00
_cell.angle_gamma   90.00
#
_symmetry.space_group_name_H-M   'P 1'
#
loop_
_entity.id
_entity.type
_entity.pdbx_description
1 polymer ?
#
loop_
_entity_poly.entity_id
_entity_poly.type
_entity_poly.pdbx_seq_one_letter_code
_entity_poly.pdbx_strand_id
1 'polypeptide(L)'
;MIPMGALKTALVVEGGGMRGIFAAGVLDAFLQERFNPFDLLIGVSAGAITLASYLSGQYQRYYRIITGPMNMKEFLSFKRFLWGGHLMDLDWLWEYAAEHEPLDTKAATGNPAHEYLVGVTDALTGEPVFVHPDEDTLSHYLKASSALPVIYRDFVEIQGRRVVDGGVAEPLPIREAYLRGARKIVVIRTRPANASKGCFLDSFLAFFFLRGYPALRSRIHRLHRVYRDAVRFIQYPPPDVSICEIAPPRPLRSGRLSMGDGSIEADYRLGRKAGEDFLSHWLIHAGVTIS
;
A
#
# COMPACT_ATOMS: atom_id res chain seq x y z
N MET A 1 10.86 -6.34 35.51
CA MET A 1 11.85 -6.40 34.40
C MET A 1 11.19 -7.19 33.29
N ILE A 2 10.72 -6.50 32.23
CA ILE A 2 10.23 -7.15 31.00
C ILE A 2 11.48 -7.76 30.34
N PRO A 3 11.49 -9.05 29.95
CA PRO A 3 12.64 -9.61 29.24
C PRO A 3 12.88 -8.78 27.98
N MET A 4 14.10 -8.34 27.76
CA MET A 4 14.53 -7.69 26.52
C MET A 4 14.50 -8.74 25.39
N GLY A 5 13.27 -9.14 24.99
CA GLY A 5 13.04 -9.74 23.67
C GLY A 5 13.40 -8.73 22.60
N ALA A 6 13.89 -9.18 21.46
CA ALA A 6 14.19 -8.30 20.33
C ALA A 6 12.94 -7.44 20.03
N LEU A 7 13.14 -6.12 19.89
CA LEU A 7 12.05 -5.18 19.63
C LEU A 7 11.44 -5.52 18.27
N LYS A 8 10.12 -5.76 18.23
CA LYS A 8 9.38 -6.08 17.00
C LYS A 8 9.60 -4.98 15.96
N THR A 9 10.05 -5.38 14.77
CA THR A 9 10.34 -4.49 13.65
C THR A 9 9.21 -4.56 12.63
N ALA A 10 8.69 -3.42 12.19
CA ALA A 10 7.62 -3.38 11.19
C ALA A 10 8.02 -2.62 9.93
N LEU A 11 7.45 -3.04 8.80
CA LEU A 11 7.43 -2.32 7.54
C LEU A 11 6.00 -1.91 7.20
N VAL A 12 5.77 -0.62 7.06
CA VAL A 12 4.47 -0.05 6.68
C VAL A 12 4.58 0.57 5.29
N VAL A 13 3.70 0.19 4.37
CA VAL A 13 3.71 0.72 3.00
C VAL A 13 2.40 1.43 2.68
N GLU A 14 2.51 2.73 2.37
CA GLU A 14 1.39 3.62 2.04
C GLU A 14 0.68 3.17 0.75
N GLY A 15 -0.65 3.23 0.75
CA GLY A 15 -1.46 3.14 -0.46
C GLY A 15 -1.30 4.36 -1.36
N GLY A 16 -1.33 4.18 -2.68
CA GLY A 16 -1.10 5.30 -3.58
C GLY A 16 -1.54 5.15 -5.03
N GLY A 17 -2.20 4.05 -5.41
CA GLY A 17 -2.47 3.72 -6.81
C GLY A 17 -1.16 3.64 -7.60
N MET A 18 -1.09 4.27 -8.78
CA MET A 18 0.10 4.26 -9.65
C MET A 18 1.36 4.81 -8.96
N ARG A 19 1.23 5.67 -7.93
CA ARG A 19 2.37 6.16 -7.13
C ARG A 19 3.05 5.08 -6.30
N GLY A 20 2.41 3.92 -6.13
CA GLY A 20 3.03 2.72 -5.54
C GLY A 20 4.29 2.26 -6.26
N ILE A 21 4.52 2.77 -7.49
CA ILE A 21 5.75 2.51 -8.25
C ILE A 21 7.03 2.96 -7.53
N PHE A 22 6.95 4.03 -6.73
CA PHE A 22 8.06 4.45 -5.87
C PHE A 22 8.32 3.40 -4.78
N ALA A 23 7.29 2.93 -4.10
CA ALA A 23 7.42 1.89 -3.08
C ALA A 23 7.94 0.58 -3.69
N ALA A 24 7.49 0.22 -4.89
CA ALA A 24 8.04 -0.94 -5.62
C ALA A 24 9.54 -0.79 -5.87
N GLY A 25 10.00 0.39 -6.28
CA GLY A 25 11.43 0.65 -6.44
C GLY A 25 12.22 0.46 -5.14
N VAL A 26 11.72 0.97 -4.01
CA VAL A 26 12.36 0.78 -2.68
C VAL A 26 12.44 -0.70 -2.33
N LEU A 27 11.32 -1.44 -2.47
CA LEU A 27 11.25 -2.86 -2.12
C LEU A 27 12.09 -3.74 -3.05
N ASP A 28 12.22 -3.37 -4.32
CA ASP A 28 13.11 -4.04 -5.27
C ASP A 28 14.60 -3.82 -4.93
N ALA A 29 14.97 -2.67 -4.35
CA ALA A 29 16.31 -2.48 -3.78
C ALA A 29 16.52 -3.40 -2.57
N PHE A 30 15.52 -3.53 -1.70
CA PHE A 30 15.58 -4.45 -0.56
C PHE A 30 15.72 -5.91 -1.01
N LEU A 31 14.99 -6.32 -2.05
CA LEU A 31 15.09 -7.67 -2.62
C LEU A 31 16.49 -7.99 -3.15
N GLN A 32 17.12 -7.06 -3.84
CA GLN A 32 18.48 -7.28 -4.39
C GLN A 32 19.50 -7.51 -3.29
N GLU A 33 19.38 -6.82 -2.16
CA GLU A 33 20.26 -6.98 -1.01
C GLU A 33 19.77 -8.05 -0.01
N ARG A 34 18.72 -8.80 -0.36
CA ARG A 34 18.08 -9.80 0.50
C ARG A 34 17.72 -9.26 1.89
N PHE A 35 17.37 -7.99 1.94
CA PHE A 35 17.09 -7.28 3.19
C PHE A 35 15.62 -7.46 3.58
N ASN A 36 15.32 -8.25 4.60
CA ASN A 36 13.98 -8.43 5.17
C ASN A 36 14.04 -8.71 6.70
N PRO A 37 14.35 -7.71 7.52
CA PRO A 37 14.41 -7.86 8.98
C PRO A 37 13.06 -7.62 9.67
N PHE A 38 11.94 -7.69 8.98
CA PHE A 38 10.65 -7.25 9.47
C PHE A 38 9.81 -8.42 10.03
N ASP A 39 9.37 -8.30 11.29
CA ASP A 39 8.43 -9.24 11.92
C ASP A 39 6.98 -8.98 11.48
N LEU A 40 6.66 -7.71 11.15
CA LEU A 40 5.31 -7.27 10.77
C LEU A 40 5.38 -6.42 9.50
N LEU A 41 4.58 -6.77 8.51
CA LEU A 41 4.45 -6.01 7.27
C LEU A 41 2.99 -5.61 7.07
N ILE A 42 2.71 -4.32 6.92
CA ILE A 42 1.35 -3.81 6.73
C ILE A 42 1.30 -2.96 5.46
N GLY A 43 0.43 -3.33 4.54
CA GLY A 43 0.20 -2.59 3.31
C GLY A 43 -1.26 -2.29 3.04
N VAL A 44 -1.50 -1.22 2.30
CA VAL A 44 -2.83 -0.78 1.89
C VAL A 44 -2.84 -0.54 0.38
N SER A 45 -3.84 -1.09 -0.34
CA SER A 45 -3.98 -0.85 -1.78
C SER A 45 -2.69 -1.20 -2.55
N ALA A 46 -2.15 -0.30 -3.35
CA ALA A 46 -0.87 -0.46 -4.03
C ALA A 46 0.27 -0.89 -3.07
N GLY A 47 0.27 -0.39 -1.83
CA GLY A 47 1.25 -0.78 -0.81
C GLY A 47 1.15 -2.24 -0.40
N ALA A 48 -0.06 -2.79 -0.33
CA ALA A 48 -0.24 -4.23 -0.09
C ALA A 48 0.26 -5.07 -1.27
N ILE A 49 -0.04 -4.66 -2.52
CA ILE A 49 0.39 -5.39 -3.72
C ILE A 49 1.93 -5.38 -3.85
N THR A 50 2.57 -4.24 -3.57
CA THR A 50 4.04 -4.16 -3.60
C THR A 50 4.69 -5.02 -2.52
N LEU A 51 4.11 -5.08 -1.32
CA LEU A 51 4.56 -5.98 -0.25
C LEU A 51 4.39 -7.46 -0.62
N ALA A 52 3.28 -7.84 -1.26
CA ALA A 52 3.09 -9.21 -1.74
C ALA A 52 4.17 -9.61 -2.76
N SER A 53 4.49 -8.71 -3.71
CA SER A 53 5.57 -8.94 -4.68
C SER A 53 6.95 -9.04 -4.01
N TYR A 54 7.20 -8.25 -2.98
CA TYR A 54 8.41 -8.29 -2.17
C TYR A 54 8.53 -9.60 -1.37
N LEU A 55 7.48 -9.97 -0.64
CA LEU A 55 7.47 -11.21 0.17
C LEU A 55 7.59 -12.47 -0.68
N SER A 56 7.05 -12.46 -1.91
CA SER A 56 7.21 -13.56 -2.87
C SER A 56 8.56 -13.58 -3.58
N GLY A 57 9.43 -12.59 -3.35
CA GLY A 57 10.73 -12.50 -4.04
C GLY A 57 10.64 -12.14 -5.53
N GLN A 58 9.49 -11.70 -6.00
CA GLN A 58 9.25 -11.42 -7.42
C GLN A 58 9.71 -10.00 -7.81
N TYR A 59 11.00 -9.87 -8.08
CA TYR A 59 11.64 -8.64 -8.52
C TYR A 59 10.93 -8.01 -9.71
N GLN A 60 10.65 -6.70 -9.65
CA GLN A 60 9.97 -5.91 -10.67
C GLN A 60 8.54 -6.36 -11.04
N ARG A 61 7.92 -7.28 -10.30
CA ARG A 61 6.56 -7.73 -10.64
C ARG A 61 5.56 -6.55 -10.67
N TYR A 62 5.56 -5.69 -9.65
CA TYR A 62 4.66 -4.53 -9.62
C TYR A 62 4.96 -3.54 -10.75
N TYR A 63 6.23 -3.34 -11.11
CA TYR A 63 6.63 -2.52 -12.25
C TYR A 63 6.03 -3.04 -13.57
N ARG A 64 6.11 -4.36 -13.83
CA ARG A 64 5.53 -4.96 -15.05
C ARG A 64 4.00 -4.84 -15.08
N ILE A 65 3.32 -4.98 -13.94
CA ILE A 65 1.86 -4.76 -13.85
C ILE A 65 1.50 -3.31 -14.19
N ILE A 66 2.23 -2.34 -13.65
CA ILE A 66 1.97 -0.91 -13.90
C ILE A 66 2.24 -0.55 -15.36
N THR A 67 3.35 -1.00 -15.94
CA THR A 67 3.74 -0.63 -17.31
C THR A 67 3.02 -1.47 -18.37
N GLY A 68 2.52 -2.63 -18.02
CA GLY A 68 1.76 -3.53 -18.89
C GLY A 68 0.24 -3.27 -18.78
N PRO A 69 -0.51 -4.14 -18.09
CA PRO A 69 -1.97 -4.13 -18.12
C PRO A 69 -2.60 -2.82 -17.61
N MET A 70 -2.03 -2.19 -16.58
CA MET A 70 -2.62 -0.95 -16.06
C MET A 70 -2.49 0.23 -17.05
N ASN A 71 -1.66 0.12 -18.09
CA ASN A 71 -1.56 1.10 -19.16
C ASN A 71 -2.51 0.81 -20.35
N MET A 72 -3.25 -0.29 -20.30
CA MET A 72 -4.18 -0.68 -21.35
C MET A 72 -5.54 0.02 -21.19
N LYS A 73 -6.23 0.26 -22.33
CA LYS A 73 -7.55 0.93 -22.35
C LYS A 73 -8.63 0.10 -21.67
N GLU A 74 -8.43 -1.20 -21.57
CA GLU A 74 -9.28 -2.15 -20.89
C GLU A 74 -9.34 -1.87 -19.38
N PHE A 75 -8.23 -1.48 -18.77
CA PHE A 75 -8.16 -1.16 -17.35
C PHE A 75 -8.91 0.13 -16.99
N LEU A 76 -8.65 1.24 -17.70
CA LEU A 76 -9.31 2.54 -17.46
C LEU A 76 -10.20 2.93 -18.63
N SER A 77 -11.51 3.05 -18.40
CA SER A 77 -12.47 3.40 -19.45
C SER A 77 -13.57 4.34 -18.96
N PHE A 78 -13.48 5.62 -19.36
CA PHE A 78 -14.55 6.60 -19.13
C PHE A 78 -15.86 6.24 -19.86
N LYS A 79 -15.76 5.61 -21.03
CA LYS A 79 -16.93 5.14 -21.78
C LYS A 79 -17.69 4.10 -20.96
N ARG A 80 -17.01 3.06 -20.45
CA ARG A 80 -17.60 2.05 -19.58
C ARG A 80 -18.23 2.69 -18.34
N PHE A 81 -17.57 3.66 -17.72
CA PHE A 81 -18.06 4.35 -16.53
C PHE A 81 -19.36 5.12 -16.78
N LEU A 82 -19.49 5.82 -17.93
CA LEU A 82 -20.71 6.54 -18.31
C LEU A 82 -21.90 5.60 -18.58
N TRP A 83 -21.63 4.38 -19.05
CA TRP A 83 -22.67 3.36 -19.29
C TRP A 83 -22.99 2.50 -18.05
N GLY A 84 -22.53 2.90 -16.87
CA GLY A 84 -22.89 2.23 -15.61
C GLY A 84 -21.88 1.20 -15.11
N GLY A 85 -20.79 0.93 -15.83
CA GLY A 85 -19.70 0.04 -15.41
C GLY A 85 -18.63 0.73 -14.56
N HIS A 86 -17.54 0.03 -14.27
CA HIS A 86 -16.40 0.56 -13.54
C HIS A 86 -15.58 1.54 -14.38
N LEU A 87 -15.00 2.58 -13.75
CA LEU A 87 -13.95 3.37 -14.39
C LEU A 87 -12.67 2.55 -14.48
N MET A 88 -12.33 1.84 -13.40
CA MET A 88 -11.18 0.97 -13.26
C MET A 88 -11.66 -0.48 -13.15
N ASP A 89 -11.28 -1.33 -14.11
CA ASP A 89 -11.68 -2.73 -14.15
C ASP A 89 -10.69 -3.59 -13.37
N LEU A 90 -10.98 -3.78 -12.10
CA LEU A 90 -10.16 -4.64 -11.26
C LEU A 90 -10.33 -6.12 -11.60
N ASP A 91 -11.52 -6.54 -12.01
CA ASP A 91 -11.78 -7.94 -12.36
C ASP A 91 -10.87 -8.34 -13.52
N TRP A 92 -10.92 -7.58 -14.61
CA TRP A 92 -10.04 -7.77 -15.75
C TRP A 92 -8.54 -7.70 -15.37
N LEU A 93 -8.14 -6.72 -14.54
CA LEU A 93 -6.74 -6.58 -14.13
C LEU A 93 -6.24 -7.81 -13.37
N TRP A 94 -7.08 -8.35 -12.46
CA TRP A 94 -6.71 -9.52 -11.68
C TRP A 94 -6.65 -10.80 -12.52
N GLU A 95 -7.58 -10.99 -13.46
CA GLU A 95 -7.54 -12.08 -14.44
C GLU A 95 -6.30 -12.00 -15.31
N TYR A 96 -6.03 -10.84 -15.87
CA TYR A 96 -4.83 -10.62 -16.69
C TYR A 96 -3.53 -10.88 -15.90
N ALA A 97 -3.44 -10.35 -14.68
CA ALA A 97 -2.26 -10.54 -13.84
C ALA A 97 -2.07 -12.01 -13.40
N ALA A 98 -3.15 -12.75 -13.19
CA ALA A 98 -3.07 -14.18 -12.88
C ALA A 98 -2.51 -15.01 -14.06
N GLU A 99 -2.80 -14.60 -15.28
CA GLU A 99 -2.33 -15.28 -16.49
C GLU A 99 -0.89 -14.89 -16.88
N HIS A 100 -0.54 -13.59 -16.81
CA HIS A 100 0.70 -13.07 -17.39
C HIS A 100 1.78 -12.71 -16.35
N GLU A 101 1.37 -12.36 -15.14
CA GLU A 101 2.25 -11.99 -14.02
C GLU A 101 1.76 -12.65 -12.72
N PRO A 102 1.66 -13.98 -12.66
CA PRO A 102 1.11 -14.68 -11.51
C PRO A 102 1.87 -14.34 -10.23
N LEU A 103 1.13 -14.17 -9.14
CA LEU A 103 1.71 -13.96 -7.82
C LEU A 103 1.99 -15.31 -7.18
N ASP A 104 3.20 -15.52 -6.69
CA ASP A 104 3.51 -16.65 -5.83
C ASP A 104 2.94 -16.41 -4.42
N THR A 105 1.65 -16.74 -4.27
CA THR A 105 0.92 -16.52 -3.02
C THR A 105 1.48 -17.36 -1.89
N LYS A 106 1.95 -18.57 -2.18
CA LYS A 106 2.57 -19.46 -1.21
C LYS A 106 3.86 -18.88 -0.64
N ALA A 107 4.73 -18.36 -1.51
CA ALA A 107 5.96 -17.71 -1.06
C ALA A 107 5.66 -16.43 -0.26
N ALA A 108 4.64 -15.65 -0.67
CA ALA A 108 4.29 -14.40 0.00
C ALA A 108 3.72 -14.59 1.41
N THR A 109 3.03 -15.71 1.68
CA THR A 109 2.32 -15.96 2.95
C THR A 109 2.94 -17.08 3.78
N GLY A 110 3.81 -17.90 3.19
CA GLY A 110 4.27 -19.15 3.80
C GLY A 110 5.37 -18.98 4.86
N ASN A 111 5.96 -17.81 5.04
CA ASN A 111 7.03 -17.62 6.02
C ASN A 111 6.45 -17.24 7.41
N PRO A 112 6.47 -18.13 8.41
CA PRO A 112 5.90 -17.87 9.73
C PRO A 112 6.64 -16.79 10.54
N ALA A 113 7.84 -16.37 10.10
CA ALA A 113 8.58 -15.29 10.74
C ALA A 113 7.98 -13.90 10.43
N HIS A 114 7.10 -13.80 9.44
CA HIS A 114 6.51 -12.55 8.99
C HIS A 114 5.01 -12.54 9.18
N GLU A 115 4.50 -11.59 9.98
CA GLU A 115 3.08 -11.28 10.04
C GLU A 115 2.76 -10.30 8.90
N TYR A 116 2.10 -10.76 7.84
CA TYR A 116 1.68 -9.89 6.73
C TYR A 116 0.21 -9.52 6.86
N LEU A 117 -0.10 -8.22 6.80
CA LEU A 117 -1.44 -7.67 6.94
C LEU A 117 -1.81 -6.81 5.72
N VAL A 118 -3.01 -7.04 5.22
CA VAL A 118 -3.64 -6.26 4.16
C VAL A 118 -4.74 -5.39 4.76
N GLY A 119 -4.62 -4.06 4.61
CA GLY A 119 -5.61 -3.11 5.09
C GLY A 119 -6.76 -2.95 4.10
N VAL A 120 -8.00 -3.08 4.60
CA VAL A 120 -9.25 -2.81 3.88
C VAL A 120 -10.14 -1.89 4.72
N THR A 121 -11.20 -1.35 4.12
CA THR A 121 -12.20 -0.53 4.83
C THR A 121 -13.54 -1.25 4.86
N ASP A 122 -14.10 -1.47 6.03
CA ASP A 122 -15.47 -1.98 6.18
C ASP A 122 -16.46 -0.95 5.63
N ALA A 123 -17.30 -1.36 4.67
CA ALA A 123 -18.21 -0.44 3.99
C ALA A 123 -19.37 0.04 4.88
N LEU A 124 -19.78 -0.74 5.87
CA LEU A 124 -20.91 -0.40 6.76
C LEU A 124 -20.46 0.54 7.88
N THR A 125 -19.29 0.26 8.48
CA THR A 125 -18.80 1.04 9.63
C THR A 125 -17.86 2.18 9.24
N GLY A 126 -17.22 2.09 8.05
CA GLY A 126 -16.18 3.01 7.60
C GLY A 126 -14.85 2.83 8.36
N GLU A 127 -14.72 1.81 9.19
CA GLU A 127 -13.52 1.57 9.99
C GLU A 127 -12.48 0.73 9.22
N PRO A 128 -11.18 0.92 9.51
CA PRO A 128 -10.14 0.08 8.93
C PRO A 128 -10.22 -1.34 9.50
N VAL A 129 -9.96 -2.32 8.64
CA VAL A 129 -9.84 -3.73 8.99
C VAL A 129 -8.52 -4.23 8.41
N PHE A 130 -7.71 -4.90 9.23
CA PHE A 130 -6.45 -5.49 8.82
C PHE A 130 -6.59 -7.01 8.82
N VAL A 131 -6.55 -7.60 7.64
CA VAL A 131 -6.74 -9.03 7.43
C VAL A 131 -5.40 -9.71 7.20
N HIS A 132 -5.23 -10.90 7.77
CA HIS A 132 -4.08 -11.76 7.55
C HIS A 132 -4.41 -12.73 6.42
N PRO A 133 -3.76 -12.62 5.23
CA PRO A 133 -4.00 -13.53 4.13
C PRO A 133 -3.25 -14.85 4.32
N ASP A 134 -3.81 -15.90 3.74
CA ASP A 134 -3.14 -17.16 3.43
C ASP A 134 -2.93 -17.32 1.92
N GLU A 135 -2.41 -18.45 1.49
CA GLU A 135 -2.12 -18.76 0.08
C GLU A 135 -3.37 -18.62 -0.80
N ASP A 136 -4.54 -19.06 -0.31
CA ASP A 136 -5.78 -19.09 -1.07
C ASP A 136 -6.49 -17.72 -1.11
N THR A 137 -6.35 -16.94 -0.06
CA THR A 137 -7.08 -15.68 0.13
C THR A 137 -6.30 -14.43 -0.29
N LEU A 138 -4.98 -14.51 -0.45
CA LEU A 138 -4.12 -13.34 -0.69
C LEU A 138 -4.57 -12.52 -1.91
N SER A 139 -4.75 -13.15 -3.08
CA SER A 139 -5.14 -12.45 -4.30
C SER A 139 -6.48 -11.72 -4.14
N HIS A 140 -7.44 -12.36 -3.48
CA HIS A 140 -8.75 -11.80 -3.20
C HIS A 140 -8.66 -10.59 -2.24
N TYR A 141 -7.84 -10.66 -1.18
CA TYR A 141 -7.66 -9.57 -0.22
C TYR A 141 -6.92 -8.38 -0.84
N LEU A 142 -5.94 -8.63 -1.71
CA LEU A 142 -5.27 -7.57 -2.46
C LEU A 142 -6.22 -6.83 -3.40
N LYS A 143 -7.10 -7.56 -4.11
CA LYS A 143 -8.16 -6.97 -4.92
C LYS A 143 -9.09 -6.10 -4.07
N ALA A 144 -9.55 -6.62 -2.94
CA ALA A 144 -10.40 -5.89 -2.00
C ALA A 144 -9.74 -4.61 -1.48
N SER A 145 -8.45 -4.69 -1.10
CA SER A 145 -7.65 -3.54 -0.66
C SER A 145 -7.49 -2.46 -1.73
N SER A 146 -7.71 -2.80 -3.00
CA SER A 146 -7.58 -1.90 -4.16
C SER A 146 -8.92 -1.46 -4.75
N ALA A 147 -10.04 -1.95 -4.22
CA ALA A 147 -11.41 -1.66 -4.68
C ALA A 147 -11.84 -0.24 -4.28
N LEU A 148 -11.29 0.77 -4.98
CA LEU A 148 -11.53 2.18 -4.67
C LEU A 148 -12.98 2.58 -4.99
N PRO A 149 -13.80 2.99 -3.99
CA PRO A 149 -15.21 3.30 -4.19
C PRO A 149 -15.42 4.34 -5.29
N VAL A 150 -16.54 4.26 -5.99
CA VAL A 150 -16.92 5.10 -7.14
C VAL A 150 -16.17 4.71 -8.42
N ILE A 151 -14.88 4.48 -8.35
CA ILE A 151 -14.04 4.11 -9.50
C ILE A 151 -14.22 2.63 -9.84
N TYR A 152 -14.21 1.78 -8.82
CA TYR A 152 -14.71 0.42 -8.85
C TYR A 152 -16.03 0.41 -8.06
N ARG A 153 -17.14 0.06 -8.71
CA ARG A 153 -18.49 0.27 -8.13
C ARG A 153 -18.96 -0.83 -7.21
N ASP A 154 -18.33 -2.00 -7.29
CA ASP A 154 -18.72 -3.14 -6.48
C ASP A 154 -17.98 -3.15 -5.14
N PHE A 155 -18.59 -3.80 -4.18
CA PHE A 155 -17.96 -4.13 -2.92
C PHE A 155 -17.40 -5.54 -3.00
N VAL A 156 -16.21 -5.72 -2.43
CA VAL A 156 -15.64 -7.05 -2.29
C VAL A 156 -16.07 -7.62 -0.94
N GLU A 157 -16.34 -8.92 -0.87
CA GLU A 157 -16.72 -9.57 0.38
C GLU A 157 -15.51 -10.28 0.99
N ILE A 158 -15.20 -9.98 2.26
CA ILE A 158 -14.16 -10.65 3.05
C ILE A 158 -14.80 -11.09 4.38
N GLN A 159 -14.81 -12.39 4.67
CA GLN A 159 -15.31 -12.94 5.94
C GLN A 159 -16.72 -12.45 6.30
N GLY A 160 -17.64 -12.39 5.31
CA GLY A 160 -19.00 -11.91 5.49
C GLY A 160 -19.15 -10.39 5.61
N ARG A 161 -18.09 -9.62 5.38
CA ARG A 161 -18.09 -8.15 5.39
C ARG A 161 -17.93 -7.59 3.98
N ARG A 162 -18.74 -6.60 3.64
CA ARG A 162 -18.50 -5.81 2.44
C ARG A 162 -17.41 -4.80 2.70
N VAL A 163 -16.35 -4.85 1.91
CA VAL A 163 -15.19 -3.98 2.08
C VAL A 163 -14.84 -3.23 0.79
N VAL A 164 -14.07 -2.18 0.95
CA VAL A 164 -13.50 -1.36 -0.12
C VAL A 164 -12.02 -1.07 0.16
N ASP A 165 -11.37 -0.32 -0.74
CA ASP A 165 -9.96 0.10 -0.61
C ASP A 165 -9.63 0.59 0.80
N GLY A 166 -8.59 0.01 1.39
CA GLY A 166 -8.15 0.34 2.75
C GLY A 166 -7.70 1.79 2.92
N GLY A 167 -7.27 2.42 1.82
CA GLY A 167 -6.88 3.83 1.80
C GLY A 167 -8.02 4.81 2.05
N VAL A 168 -9.28 4.35 2.08
CA VAL A 168 -10.43 5.15 2.48
C VAL A 168 -10.44 5.37 4.00
N ALA A 169 -10.14 4.33 4.77
CA ALA A 169 -10.11 4.43 6.23
C ALA A 169 -8.73 4.81 6.76
N GLU A 170 -7.68 4.15 6.31
CA GLU A 170 -6.33 4.35 6.83
C GLU A 170 -5.25 4.11 5.75
N PRO A 171 -4.93 5.13 4.94
CA PRO A 171 -3.97 4.98 3.83
C PRO A 171 -2.53 4.77 4.29
N LEU A 172 -2.21 5.08 5.55
CA LEU A 172 -0.88 4.99 6.14
C LEU A 172 -0.98 4.38 7.55
N PRO A 173 -1.03 3.03 7.67
CA PRO A 173 -1.40 2.33 8.91
C PRO A 173 -0.25 2.23 9.92
N ILE A 174 0.43 3.34 10.20
CA ILE A 174 1.58 3.35 11.11
C ILE A 174 1.18 3.12 12.57
N ARG A 175 0.00 3.62 12.96
CA ARG A 175 -0.52 3.43 14.32
C ARG A 175 -0.87 1.96 14.58
N GLU A 176 -1.37 1.25 13.56
CA GLU A 176 -1.65 -0.17 13.66
C GLU A 176 -0.37 -0.98 13.94
N ALA A 177 0.74 -0.66 13.25
CA ALA A 177 2.01 -1.29 13.54
C ALA A 177 2.45 -1.07 14.99
N TYR A 178 2.32 0.14 15.51
CA TYR A 178 2.63 0.46 16.90
C TYR A 178 1.73 -0.29 17.90
N LEU A 179 0.42 -0.33 17.65
CA LEU A 179 -0.56 -1.04 18.49
C LEU A 179 -0.31 -2.55 18.52
N ARG A 180 0.23 -3.12 17.44
CA ARG A 180 0.67 -4.54 17.37
C ARG A 180 2.04 -4.79 17.99
N GLY A 181 2.58 -3.83 18.69
CA GLY A 181 3.81 -3.97 19.47
C GLY A 181 5.10 -3.66 18.73
N ALA A 182 5.05 -3.17 17.48
CA ALA A 182 6.24 -2.72 16.78
C ALA A 182 6.87 -1.51 17.50
N ARG A 183 8.19 -1.53 17.66
CA ARG A 183 8.97 -0.46 18.29
C ARG A 183 10.07 0.06 17.38
N LYS A 184 10.33 -0.64 16.29
CA LYS A 184 11.14 -0.14 15.16
C LYS A 184 10.26 -0.19 13.92
N ILE A 185 9.95 0.94 13.32
CA ILE A 185 9.03 0.99 12.18
C ILE A 185 9.73 1.67 11.01
N VAL A 186 9.84 0.97 9.89
CA VAL A 186 10.19 1.55 8.61
C VAL A 186 8.88 1.85 7.88
N VAL A 187 8.74 3.07 7.39
CA VAL A 187 7.54 3.48 6.66
C VAL A 187 7.92 3.97 5.26
N ILE A 188 7.34 3.35 4.23
CA ILE A 188 7.50 3.78 2.84
C ILE A 188 6.26 4.58 2.44
N ARG A 189 6.47 5.85 2.10
CA ARG A 189 5.42 6.75 1.64
C ARG A 189 5.46 6.92 0.12
N THR A 190 4.31 7.22 -0.45
CA THR A 190 4.13 7.55 -1.87
C THR A 190 3.98 9.06 -2.11
N ARG A 191 4.23 9.86 -1.08
CA ARG A 191 4.18 11.33 -1.07
C ARG A 191 5.38 11.89 -0.33
N PRO A 192 5.81 13.13 -0.67
CA PRO A 192 6.89 13.79 0.07
C PRO A 192 6.62 13.86 1.57
N ALA A 193 7.68 13.85 2.38
CA ALA A 193 7.59 13.87 3.83
C ALA A 193 6.79 15.07 4.38
N ASN A 194 6.88 16.23 3.71
CA ASN A 194 6.14 17.44 4.08
C ASN A 194 4.68 17.46 3.59
N ALA A 195 4.24 16.47 2.80
CA ALA A 195 2.86 16.38 2.34
C ALA A 195 1.93 15.91 3.46
N SER A 196 1.05 16.79 3.92
CA SER A 196 0.08 16.52 4.98
C SER A 196 -1.37 16.41 4.48
N LYS A 197 -1.61 16.67 3.20
CA LYS A 197 -2.95 16.59 2.61
C LYS A 197 -3.21 15.18 2.10
N GLY A 198 -4.27 14.54 2.60
CA GLY A 198 -4.83 13.31 2.03
C GLY A 198 -5.29 13.54 0.59
N CYS A 199 -5.44 12.47 -0.19
CA CYS A 199 -6.02 12.58 -1.51
C CYS A 199 -7.53 12.82 -1.39
N PHE A 200 -8.05 13.87 -1.98
CA PHE A 200 -9.46 13.99 -2.29
C PHE A 200 -9.79 12.98 -3.38
N LEU A 201 -10.38 11.87 -3.01
CA LEU A 201 -11.33 11.24 -3.91
C LEU A 201 -12.56 12.14 -3.79
N ASP A 202 -13.01 12.70 -4.90
CA ASP A 202 -13.99 13.77 -4.86
C ASP A 202 -15.15 13.45 -3.93
N SER A 203 -15.18 14.15 -2.79
CA SER A 203 -16.24 14.04 -1.78
C SER A 203 -17.64 14.20 -2.41
N PHE A 204 -17.69 14.92 -3.53
CA PHE A 204 -18.90 15.11 -4.33
C PHE A 204 -19.37 13.82 -5.00
N LEU A 205 -18.50 13.08 -5.68
CA LEU A 205 -18.85 11.80 -6.31
C LEU A 205 -19.21 10.76 -5.24
N ALA A 206 -18.43 10.70 -4.15
CA ALA A 206 -18.76 9.82 -3.02
C ALA A 206 -20.17 10.13 -2.44
N PHE A 207 -20.56 11.39 -2.42
CA PHE A 207 -21.90 11.78 -1.95
C PHE A 207 -23.02 11.13 -2.74
N PHE A 208 -22.92 11.03 -4.05
CA PHE A 208 -23.96 10.43 -4.91
C PHE A 208 -23.90 8.92 -4.94
N PHE A 209 -22.72 8.33 -5.07
CA PHE A 209 -22.58 6.88 -5.26
C PHE A 209 -22.70 6.08 -3.96
N LEU A 210 -22.39 6.68 -2.79
CA LEU A 210 -22.39 6.01 -1.50
C LEU A 210 -23.58 6.42 -0.61
N ARG A 211 -24.74 6.70 -1.20
CA ARG A 211 -25.94 7.13 -0.44
C ARG A 211 -26.36 6.12 0.64
N GLY A 212 -26.24 4.83 0.37
CA GLY A 212 -26.55 3.75 1.32
C GLY A 212 -25.48 3.49 2.38
N TYR A 213 -24.35 4.22 2.35
CA TYR A 213 -23.19 3.98 3.22
C TYR A 213 -22.72 5.27 3.93
N PRO A 214 -23.52 5.79 4.90
CA PRO A 214 -23.25 7.07 5.54
C PRO A 214 -21.95 7.10 6.33
N ALA A 215 -21.56 5.98 6.96
CA ALA A 215 -20.31 5.88 7.70
C ALA A 215 -19.10 5.97 6.75
N LEU A 216 -19.13 5.26 5.63
CA LEU A 216 -18.09 5.30 4.61
C LEU A 216 -17.93 6.72 4.02
N ARG A 217 -19.05 7.41 3.73
CA ARG A 217 -19.04 8.81 3.30
C ARG A 217 -18.39 9.73 4.33
N SER A 218 -18.77 9.58 5.61
CA SER A 218 -18.19 10.33 6.72
C SER A 218 -16.68 10.08 6.83
N ARG A 219 -16.22 8.84 6.58
CA ARG A 219 -14.81 8.50 6.61
C ARG A 219 -14.03 9.18 5.48
N ILE A 220 -14.57 9.18 4.26
CA ILE A 220 -13.98 9.89 3.11
C ILE A 220 -13.80 11.38 3.41
N HIS A 221 -14.80 12.04 4.01
CA HIS A 221 -14.68 13.44 4.41
C HIS A 221 -13.59 13.70 5.44
N ARG A 222 -13.32 12.76 6.33
CA ARG A 222 -12.31 12.86 7.38
C ARG A 222 -10.93 12.37 6.96
N LEU A 223 -10.78 11.81 5.76
CA LEU A 223 -9.55 11.17 5.29
C LEU A 223 -8.31 12.07 5.40
N HIS A 224 -8.46 13.38 5.12
CA HIS A 224 -7.36 14.33 5.25
C HIS A 224 -6.87 14.50 6.71
N ARG A 225 -7.76 14.34 7.68
CA ARG A 225 -7.40 14.41 9.12
C ARG A 225 -6.66 13.14 9.51
N VAL A 226 -7.21 11.96 9.13
CA VAL A 226 -6.57 10.67 9.40
C VAL A 226 -5.15 10.63 8.84
N TYR A 227 -4.97 11.08 7.60
CA TYR A 227 -3.65 11.13 6.97
C TYR A 227 -2.70 12.07 7.71
N ARG A 228 -3.16 13.27 8.06
CA ARG A 228 -2.36 14.26 8.82
C ARG A 228 -1.96 13.71 10.19
N ASP A 229 -2.86 13.00 10.88
CA ASP A 229 -2.59 12.40 12.18
C ASP A 229 -1.57 11.27 12.08
N ALA A 230 -1.56 10.48 10.99
CA ALA A 230 -0.53 9.50 10.72
C ALA A 230 0.84 10.16 10.45
N VAL A 231 0.88 11.24 9.65
CA VAL A 231 2.12 12.02 9.40
C VAL A 231 2.63 12.64 10.69
N ARG A 232 1.74 13.17 11.53
CA ARG A 232 2.12 13.73 12.83
C ARG A 232 2.73 12.65 13.76
N PHE A 233 2.20 11.42 13.71
CA PHE A 233 2.75 10.30 14.46
C PHE A 233 4.18 9.94 14.01
N ILE A 234 4.47 10.05 12.70
CA ILE A 234 5.83 9.87 12.18
C ILE A 234 6.77 10.97 12.70
N GLN A 235 6.32 12.23 12.64
CA GLN A 235 7.14 13.38 13.02
C GLN A 235 7.38 13.50 14.53
N TYR A 236 6.40 13.07 15.32
CA TYR A 236 6.40 13.16 16.78
C TYR A 236 6.01 11.80 17.38
N PRO A 237 6.88 10.77 17.24
CA PRO A 237 6.58 9.44 17.73
C PRO A 237 6.59 9.38 19.26
N PRO A 238 5.89 8.40 19.85
CA PRO A 238 6.06 8.08 21.28
C PRO A 238 7.53 7.77 21.61
N PRO A 239 7.97 8.02 22.86
CA PRO A 239 9.39 7.86 23.23
C PRO A 239 9.90 6.42 23.17
N ASP A 240 9.02 5.44 23.13
CA ASP A 240 9.30 4.00 23.09
C ASP A 240 9.36 3.42 21.65
N VAL A 241 9.20 4.24 20.62
CA VAL A 241 9.25 3.79 19.22
C VAL A 241 10.22 4.61 18.38
N SER A 242 10.97 3.94 17.51
CA SER A 242 11.82 4.56 16.50
C SER A 242 11.17 4.38 15.12
N ILE A 243 11.05 5.47 14.37
CA ILE A 243 10.44 5.47 13.04
C ILE A 243 11.46 5.98 12.02
N CYS A 244 11.67 5.19 10.95
CA CYS A 244 12.45 5.60 9.80
C CYS A 244 11.52 5.78 8.60
N GLU A 245 11.47 6.98 8.04
CA GLU A 245 10.62 7.33 6.89
C GLU A 245 11.41 7.31 5.59
N ILE A 246 10.93 6.55 4.60
CA ILE A 246 11.39 6.58 3.21
C ILE A 246 10.30 7.24 2.39
N ALA A 247 10.54 8.47 1.96
CA ALA A 247 9.58 9.27 1.21
C ALA A 247 10.22 9.88 -0.04
N PRO A 248 9.47 10.09 -1.13
CA PRO A 248 10.01 10.79 -2.29
C PRO A 248 10.38 12.22 -1.89
N PRO A 249 11.54 12.74 -2.36
CA PRO A 249 12.01 14.10 -2.00
C PRO A 249 11.14 15.21 -2.62
N ARG A 250 10.35 14.88 -3.63
CA ARG A 250 9.43 15.78 -4.35
C ARG A 250 8.16 15.03 -4.75
N PRO A 251 7.07 15.71 -5.13
CA PRO A 251 5.92 15.05 -5.71
C PRO A 251 6.31 14.15 -6.88
N LEU A 252 5.78 12.93 -6.89
CA LEU A 252 5.98 11.98 -7.98
C LEU A 252 5.34 12.53 -9.28
N ARG A 253 5.91 12.14 -10.40
CA ARG A 253 5.37 12.47 -11.73
C ARG A 253 4.15 11.64 -12.07
N SER A 254 4.11 10.41 -11.56
CA SER A 254 2.94 9.54 -11.65
C SER A 254 1.80 10.09 -10.77
N GLY A 255 0.60 10.17 -11.34
CA GLY A 255 -0.61 10.47 -10.59
C GLY A 255 -1.15 9.24 -9.85
N ARG A 256 -2.32 9.37 -9.23
CA ARG A 256 -2.99 8.22 -8.60
C ARG A 256 -3.60 7.26 -9.64
N LEU A 257 -4.15 7.82 -10.73
CA LEU A 257 -4.82 7.10 -11.82
C LEU A 257 -4.23 7.44 -13.19
N SER A 258 -3.19 8.25 -13.25
CA SER A 258 -2.61 8.71 -14.51
C SER A 258 -1.14 8.36 -14.61
N MET A 259 -0.74 7.96 -15.81
CA MET A 259 0.64 7.74 -16.18
C MET A 259 0.97 8.73 -17.31
N GLY A 260 1.90 9.65 -17.03
CA GLY A 260 2.53 10.44 -18.11
C GLY A 260 3.67 9.66 -18.74
N ASP A 261 4.00 9.95 -19.99
CA ASP A 261 5.12 9.32 -20.69
C ASP A 261 6.43 9.44 -19.88
N GLY A 262 7.08 8.32 -19.61
CA GLY A 262 8.31 8.24 -18.83
C GLY A 262 8.21 8.56 -17.33
N SER A 263 7.01 8.86 -16.81
CA SER A 263 6.82 9.20 -15.39
C SER A 263 7.01 8.00 -14.47
N ILE A 264 6.53 6.83 -14.89
CA ILE A 264 6.61 5.58 -14.13
C ILE A 264 8.06 5.14 -13.93
N GLU A 265 8.83 5.13 -15.03
CA GLU A 265 10.26 4.77 -14.98
C GLU A 265 11.06 5.71 -14.07
N ALA A 266 10.82 7.04 -14.20
CA ALA A 266 11.52 8.03 -13.39
C ALA A 266 11.21 7.89 -11.90
N ASP A 267 9.94 7.63 -11.55
CA ASP A 267 9.52 7.45 -10.16
C ASP A 267 9.96 6.10 -9.58
N TYR A 268 10.02 5.05 -10.42
CA TYR A 268 10.60 3.76 -10.05
C TYR A 268 12.10 3.90 -9.69
N ARG A 269 12.89 4.54 -10.56
CA ARG A 269 14.33 4.79 -10.31
C ARG A 269 14.55 5.65 -9.06
N LEU A 270 13.67 6.62 -8.84
CA LEU A 270 13.70 7.43 -7.62
C LEU A 270 13.48 6.56 -6.36
N GLY A 271 12.53 5.61 -6.42
CA GLY A 271 12.30 4.64 -5.36
C GLY A 271 13.48 3.71 -5.14
N ARG A 272 14.07 3.17 -6.24
CA ARG A 272 15.27 2.36 -6.18
C ARG A 272 16.40 3.05 -5.43
N LYS A 273 16.70 4.28 -5.85
CA LYS A 273 17.74 5.08 -5.20
C LYS A 273 17.44 5.32 -3.72
N ALA A 274 16.21 5.63 -3.36
CA ALA A 274 15.81 5.85 -1.96
C ALA A 274 15.98 4.58 -1.11
N GLY A 275 15.70 3.40 -1.67
CA GLY A 275 15.95 2.10 -1.03
C GLY A 275 17.44 1.82 -0.82
N GLU A 276 18.27 2.06 -1.84
CA GLU A 276 19.73 1.91 -1.78
C GLU A 276 20.34 2.87 -0.74
N ASP A 277 19.92 4.13 -0.73
CA ASP A 277 20.36 5.14 0.24
C ASP A 277 19.98 4.71 1.68
N PHE A 278 18.76 4.21 1.88
CA PHE A 278 18.31 3.69 3.17
C PHE A 278 19.16 2.50 3.64
N LEU A 279 19.40 1.51 2.79
CA LEU A 279 20.21 0.34 3.11
C LEU A 279 21.62 0.70 3.51
N SER A 280 22.26 1.62 2.80
CA SER A 280 23.58 2.12 3.12
C SER A 280 23.64 2.70 4.53
N HIS A 281 22.64 3.50 4.93
CA HIS A 281 22.58 4.07 6.28
C HIS A 281 22.24 3.01 7.34
N TRP A 282 21.34 2.08 7.03
CA TRP A 282 20.96 1.01 7.95
C TRP A 282 22.15 0.11 8.31
N LEU A 283 22.95 -0.28 7.31
CA LEU A 283 24.15 -1.14 7.51
C LEU A 283 25.23 -0.45 8.35
N ILE A 284 25.47 0.85 8.14
CA ILE A 284 26.41 1.64 8.95
C ILE A 284 26.01 1.62 10.43
N HIS A 285 24.73 1.79 10.74
CA HIS A 285 24.21 1.80 12.13
C HIS A 285 24.16 0.40 12.75
N ALA A 286 24.07 -0.66 11.93
CA ALA A 286 24.11 -2.04 12.37
C ALA A 286 25.54 -2.59 12.57
N GLY A 287 26.58 -1.80 12.28
CA GLY A 287 27.99 -2.20 12.45
C GLY A 287 28.49 -3.22 11.43
N VAL A 288 27.78 -3.37 10.28
CA VAL A 288 28.18 -4.25 9.19
C VAL A 288 28.99 -3.45 8.18
N THR A 289 30.29 -3.74 8.14
CA THR A 289 31.19 -3.16 7.11
C THR A 289 30.95 -3.87 5.79
N ILE A 290 30.57 -3.11 4.76
CA ILE A 290 30.49 -3.64 3.39
C ILE A 290 31.93 -3.87 2.92
N SER A 291 32.33 -5.12 2.74
CA SER A 291 33.58 -5.53 2.14
C SER A 291 33.45 -5.55 0.61
#